data_3a8a3bdf7d3b868a201eb70a5dfb2de6
#
_entry.id   3a8a3bdf7d3b868a201eb70a5dfb2de6
#
_cell.length_a   1.000
_cell.length_b   1.000
_cell.length_c   1.000
_cell.angle_alpha   90.00
_cell.angle_beta   90.00
_cell.angle_gamma   90.00
#
_symmetry.space_group_name_H-M   'P 1'
#
loop_
_entity.id
_entity.type
_entity.pdbx_description
1 polymer ?
#
loop_
_entity_poly.entity_id
_entity_poly.type
_entity_poly.pdbx_seq_one_letter_code
_entity_poly.pdbx_strand_id
1 'polypeptide(L)'
;MNDVLKDKNGSILNPKIPRYEKKMPIVVYENTNGSNSNINLIQSIENAEFIDVEFKNNNNIFNNVRVYDPVGKQVILFMAPVYNAGQTGWIQSSQKTITATQILNDGGQAGQIELATNNMFQDANYIVITKVIAFY
;
A
#
# COMPACT_ATOMS: atom_id res chain seq x y z
N MET A 1 30.59 -22.46 27.31
CA MET A 1 31.81 -22.73 26.50
C MET A 1 31.41 -22.63 25.04
N ASN A 2 31.94 -21.66 24.34
CA ASN A 2 31.61 -21.49 22.91
C ASN A 2 32.50 -22.42 22.11
N ASP A 3 31.92 -23.51 21.61
CA ASP A 3 32.61 -24.38 20.67
C ASP A 3 32.74 -23.63 19.34
N VAL A 4 33.96 -23.23 19.02
CA VAL A 4 34.27 -22.61 17.75
C VAL A 4 34.51 -23.73 16.73
N LEU A 5 33.71 -23.76 15.67
CA LEU A 5 33.93 -24.65 14.56
C LEU A 5 35.22 -24.24 13.84
N LYS A 6 36.13 -25.21 13.66
CA LYS A 6 37.38 -25.04 12.93
C LYS A 6 37.40 -25.99 11.72
N ASP A 7 38.04 -25.53 10.66
CA ASP A 7 38.36 -26.40 9.53
C ASP A 7 39.49 -27.40 9.89
N LYS A 8 39.82 -28.27 8.98
CA LYS A 8 40.88 -29.27 9.13
C LYS A 8 42.30 -28.66 9.39
N ASN A 9 42.45 -27.36 9.10
CA ASN A 9 43.71 -26.63 9.30
C ASN A 9 43.70 -25.80 10.59
N GLY A 10 42.63 -25.88 11.39
CA GLY A 10 42.45 -25.12 12.62
C GLY A 10 41.96 -23.70 12.44
N SER A 11 41.62 -23.29 11.21
CA SER A 11 41.04 -21.98 10.96
C SER A 11 39.59 -21.92 11.43
N ILE A 12 39.21 -20.79 12.07
CA ILE A 12 37.86 -20.58 12.57
C ILE A 12 36.90 -20.46 11.40
N LEU A 13 35.93 -21.37 11.34
CA LEU A 13 34.79 -21.25 10.43
C LEU A 13 33.79 -20.28 11.08
N ASN A 14 33.68 -19.07 10.55
CA ASN A 14 32.53 -18.23 10.78
C ASN A 14 31.39 -18.71 9.86
N PRO A 15 30.39 -19.42 10.39
CA PRO A 15 29.19 -19.62 9.62
C PRO A 15 28.66 -18.23 9.32
N LYS A 16 28.55 -17.86 8.04
CA LYS A 16 27.77 -16.70 7.65
C LYS A 16 26.34 -16.98 8.05
N ILE A 17 25.99 -16.64 9.26
CA ILE A 17 24.57 -16.51 9.65
C ILE A 17 24.03 -15.49 8.69
N PRO A 18 23.04 -15.80 7.83
CA PRO A 18 22.41 -14.81 7.01
C PRO A 18 21.93 -13.74 7.98
N ARG A 19 22.58 -12.60 8.02
CA ARG A 19 22.03 -11.44 8.69
C ARG A 19 20.82 -11.08 7.86
N TYR A 20 19.65 -11.44 8.34
CA TYR A 20 18.45 -10.75 7.95
C TYR A 20 18.63 -9.31 8.42
N GLU A 21 19.23 -8.49 7.57
CA GLU A 21 19.16 -7.06 7.75
C GLU A 21 17.68 -6.72 7.71
N LYS A 22 17.13 -6.39 8.87
CA LYS A 22 15.76 -5.91 8.98
C LYS A 22 15.73 -4.60 8.21
N LYS A 23 15.28 -4.68 6.96
CA LYS A 23 15.15 -3.51 6.10
C LYS A 23 14.13 -2.60 6.75
N MET A 24 14.56 -1.39 7.10
CA MET A 24 13.66 -0.39 7.69
C MET A 24 12.65 0.06 6.63
N PRO A 25 11.36 0.10 6.97
CA PRO A 25 10.37 0.64 6.05
C PRO A 25 10.64 2.12 5.80
N ILE A 26 10.43 2.54 4.56
CA ILE A 26 10.61 3.93 4.14
C ILE A 26 9.26 4.51 3.74
N VAL A 27 8.88 5.63 4.33
CA VAL A 27 7.72 6.40 3.89
C VAL A 27 8.10 7.09 2.59
N VAL A 28 7.52 6.65 1.47
CA VAL A 28 7.80 7.18 0.13
C VAL A 28 6.77 8.21 -0.33
N TYR A 29 5.66 8.33 0.38
CA TYR A 29 4.65 9.37 0.20
C TYR A 29 3.86 9.57 1.49
N GLU A 30 3.59 10.82 1.83
CA GLU A 30 2.70 11.18 2.94
C GLU A 30 1.97 12.50 2.66
N ASN A 31 0.66 12.50 2.85
CA ASN A 31 -0.19 13.66 2.75
C ASN A 31 -1.46 13.42 3.61
N THR A 32 -1.56 14.10 4.75
CA THR A 32 -2.67 13.92 5.69
C THR A 32 -4.04 14.23 5.11
N ASN A 33 -4.11 15.16 4.15
CA ASN A 33 -5.35 15.45 3.42
C ASN A 33 -5.66 14.39 2.37
N GLY A 34 -4.65 13.66 1.94
CA GLY A 34 -4.74 12.67 0.88
C GLY A 34 -4.76 13.28 -0.53
N SER A 35 -4.56 12.42 -1.53
CA SER A 35 -4.66 12.76 -2.94
C SER A 35 -5.39 11.67 -3.70
N ASN A 36 -6.25 12.08 -4.63
CA ASN A 36 -6.86 11.22 -5.64
C ASN A 36 -6.27 11.47 -7.05
N SER A 37 -5.30 12.37 -7.16
CA SER A 37 -4.52 12.63 -8.38
C SER A 37 -3.33 11.69 -8.46
N ASN A 38 -2.54 11.80 -9.52
CA ASN A 38 -1.26 11.10 -9.62
C ASN A 38 -0.33 11.52 -8.48
N ILE A 39 0.31 10.53 -7.86
CA ILE A 39 1.21 10.72 -6.73
C ILE A 39 2.63 10.46 -7.19
N ASN A 40 3.53 11.41 -6.91
CA ASN A 40 4.97 11.22 -7.07
C ASN A 40 5.55 10.66 -5.77
N LEU A 41 6.28 9.56 -5.86
CA LEU A 41 7.00 8.98 -4.74
C LEU A 41 8.33 9.69 -4.56
N ILE A 42 8.78 9.88 -3.32
CA ILE A 42 10.05 10.58 -3.04
C ILE A 42 11.28 9.77 -3.43
N GLN A 43 11.12 8.47 -3.63
CA GLN A 43 12.15 7.58 -4.18
C GLN A 43 11.52 6.42 -4.95
N SER A 44 12.33 5.76 -5.79
CA SER A 44 11.90 4.59 -6.55
C SER A 44 11.60 3.40 -5.64
N ILE A 45 10.51 2.70 -5.97
CA ILE A 45 10.10 1.45 -5.34
C ILE A 45 10.40 0.22 -6.21
N GLU A 46 11.26 0.36 -7.23
CA GLU A 46 11.57 -0.71 -8.20
C GLU A 46 12.07 -1.99 -7.53
N ASN A 47 12.80 -1.87 -6.42
CA ASN A 47 13.33 -3.00 -5.67
C ASN A 47 12.56 -3.25 -4.36
N ALA A 48 11.40 -2.66 -4.18
CA ALA A 48 10.58 -2.92 -3.01
C ALA A 48 9.94 -4.31 -3.10
N GLU A 49 10.06 -5.10 -2.03
CA GLU A 49 9.40 -6.39 -1.90
C GLU A 49 7.89 -6.23 -1.86
N PHE A 50 7.43 -5.24 -1.13
CA PHE A 50 6.03 -4.83 -1.09
C PHE A 50 5.90 -3.36 -0.66
N ILE A 51 4.74 -2.80 -0.87
CA ILE A 51 4.33 -1.51 -0.34
C ILE A 51 3.03 -1.65 0.46
N ASP A 52 2.88 -0.83 1.48
CA ASP A 52 1.62 -0.60 2.17
C ASP A 52 1.06 0.75 1.73
N VAL A 53 -0.16 0.74 1.22
CA VAL A 53 -0.88 1.95 0.78
C VAL A 53 -2.01 2.22 1.75
N GLU A 54 -1.90 3.31 2.50
CA GLU A 54 -2.96 3.81 3.37
C GLU A 54 -3.83 4.80 2.59
N PHE A 55 -5.12 4.66 2.73
CA PHE A 55 -6.09 5.54 2.09
C PHE A 55 -7.31 5.75 2.99
N LYS A 56 -8.04 6.80 2.70
CA LYS A 56 -9.28 7.15 3.42
C LYS A 56 -10.35 7.63 2.46
N ASN A 57 -11.58 7.64 2.93
CA ASN A 57 -12.68 8.25 2.22
C ASN A 57 -12.95 9.69 2.70
N ASN A 58 -13.96 10.32 2.14
CA ASN A 58 -14.38 11.67 2.48
C ASN A 58 -14.93 11.85 3.92
N ASN A 59 -15.19 10.77 4.63
CA ASN A 59 -15.59 10.76 6.04
C ASN A 59 -14.45 10.39 6.99
N ASN A 60 -13.21 10.42 6.53
CA ASN A 60 -12.03 10.05 7.30
C ASN A 60 -12.04 8.61 7.85
N ILE A 61 -12.66 7.69 7.14
CA ILE A 61 -12.56 6.26 7.41
C ILE A 61 -11.35 5.73 6.64
N PHE A 62 -10.40 5.15 7.36
CA PHE A 62 -9.14 4.66 6.82
C PHE A 62 -9.19 3.17 6.49
N ASN A 63 -8.45 2.79 5.47
CA ASN A 63 -8.13 1.41 5.13
C ASN A 63 -6.70 1.33 4.61
N ASN A 64 -6.21 0.11 4.43
CA ASN A 64 -4.85 -0.16 3.99
C ASN A 64 -4.84 -1.36 3.06
N VAL A 65 -3.97 -1.35 2.07
CA VAL A 65 -3.71 -2.49 1.20
C VAL A 65 -2.21 -2.73 1.08
N ARG A 66 -1.80 -3.99 1.18
CA ARG A 66 -0.43 -4.41 0.90
C ARG A 66 -0.33 -4.94 -0.52
N VAL A 67 0.67 -4.47 -1.25
CA VAL A 67 0.92 -4.88 -2.63
C VAL A 67 2.34 -5.43 -2.74
N TYR A 68 2.46 -6.73 -2.99
CA TYR A 68 3.74 -7.39 -3.24
C TYR A 68 4.18 -7.16 -4.68
N ASP A 69 5.50 -7.06 -4.91
CA ASP A 69 6.08 -6.78 -6.23
C ASP A 69 5.30 -5.67 -6.94
N PRO A 70 5.28 -4.45 -6.37
CA PRO A 70 4.24 -3.47 -6.69
C PRO A 70 4.34 -2.87 -8.11
N VAL A 71 5.55 -2.80 -8.68
CA VAL A 71 5.76 -2.11 -9.95
C VAL A 71 5.05 -2.80 -11.11
N GLY A 72 4.29 -2.03 -11.88
CA GLY A 72 3.50 -2.51 -13.02
C GLY A 72 2.13 -3.07 -12.65
N LYS A 73 1.77 -3.12 -11.35
CA LYS A 73 0.46 -3.63 -10.93
C LYS A 73 -0.62 -2.56 -10.95
N GLN A 74 -1.82 -3.01 -11.28
CA GLN A 74 -3.04 -2.28 -11.01
C GLN A 74 -3.64 -2.79 -9.70
N VAL A 75 -4.09 -1.88 -8.85
CA VAL A 75 -4.72 -2.20 -7.57
C VAL A 75 -6.04 -1.47 -7.42
N ILE A 76 -6.96 -2.11 -6.72
CA ILE A 76 -8.24 -1.49 -6.38
C ILE A 76 -8.20 -1.14 -4.89
N LEU A 77 -8.32 0.15 -4.61
CA LEU A 77 -8.55 0.66 -3.27
C LEU A 77 -10.05 0.53 -2.99
N PHE A 78 -10.39 -0.29 -2.00
CA PHE A 78 -11.77 -0.69 -1.74
C PHE A 78 -12.17 -0.36 -0.31
N MET A 79 -13.39 0.15 -0.15
CA MET A 79 -14.00 0.43 1.14
C MET A 79 -15.49 0.08 1.11
N ALA A 80 -15.98 -0.42 2.21
CA ALA A 80 -17.40 -0.71 2.41
C ALA A 80 -17.87 -0.10 3.75
N PRO A 81 -17.87 1.23 3.89
CA PRO A 81 -18.22 1.88 5.14
C PRO A 81 -19.72 1.77 5.44
N VAL A 82 -20.03 1.52 6.72
CA VAL A 82 -21.38 1.57 7.28
C VAL A 82 -21.41 2.68 8.32
N TYR A 83 -22.21 3.72 8.07
CA TYR A 83 -22.16 4.93 8.88
C TYR A 83 -22.97 4.85 10.17
N ASN A 84 -24.10 4.14 10.18
CA ASN A 84 -24.93 3.95 11.37
C ASN A 84 -25.74 2.66 11.30
N ALA A 85 -26.05 2.08 12.45
CA ALA A 85 -26.97 0.93 12.52
C ALA A 85 -28.34 1.32 11.95
N GLY A 86 -28.82 0.56 10.96
CA GLY A 86 -30.09 0.80 10.28
C GLY A 86 -30.05 1.86 9.17
N GLN A 87 -28.89 2.48 8.91
CA GLN A 87 -28.69 3.36 7.77
C GLN A 87 -27.93 2.69 6.65
N THR A 88 -27.89 3.36 5.50
CA THR A 88 -27.26 2.85 4.31
C THR A 88 -25.74 2.69 4.49
N GLY A 89 -25.21 1.60 3.92
CA GLY A 89 -23.79 1.44 3.67
C GLY A 89 -23.44 1.87 2.25
N TRP A 90 -22.15 2.01 2.01
CA TRP A 90 -21.59 2.36 0.71
C TRP A 90 -20.52 1.35 0.31
N ILE A 91 -20.45 1.04 -0.97
CA ILE A 91 -19.27 0.39 -1.56
C ILE A 91 -18.56 1.42 -2.39
N GLN A 92 -17.31 1.67 -2.07
CA GLN A 92 -16.44 2.66 -2.73
C GLN A 92 -15.21 1.96 -3.28
N SER A 93 -14.82 2.29 -4.50
CA SER A 93 -13.62 1.75 -5.12
C SER A 93 -12.90 2.79 -5.97
N SER A 94 -11.59 2.64 -6.09
CA SER A 94 -10.75 3.46 -6.96
C SER A 94 -9.59 2.62 -7.45
N GLN A 95 -9.41 2.53 -8.76
CA GLN A 95 -8.32 1.81 -9.39
C GLN A 95 -7.08 2.70 -9.53
N LYS A 96 -5.92 2.14 -9.27
CA LYS A 96 -4.63 2.80 -9.38
C LYS A 96 -3.65 1.92 -10.14
N THR A 97 -2.74 2.54 -10.89
CA THR A 97 -1.58 1.86 -11.50
C THR A 97 -0.32 2.27 -10.78
N ILE A 98 0.49 1.30 -10.37
CA ILE A 98 1.73 1.52 -9.64
C ILE A 98 2.90 1.43 -10.61
N THR A 99 3.72 2.49 -10.66
CA THR A 99 4.99 2.52 -11.37
C THR A 99 6.16 2.57 -10.38
N ALA A 100 7.39 2.52 -10.88
CA ALA A 100 8.57 2.62 -10.01
C ALA A 100 8.64 3.93 -9.21
N THR A 101 8.05 5.01 -9.70
CA THR A 101 8.18 6.36 -9.12
C THR A 101 6.87 7.08 -8.88
N GLN A 102 5.74 6.48 -9.27
CA GLN A 102 4.42 7.11 -9.18
C GLN A 102 3.33 6.10 -8.85
N ILE A 103 2.25 6.58 -8.24
CA ILE A 103 0.95 5.91 -8.26
C ILE A 103 0.03 6.76 -9.11
N LEU A 104 -0.42 6.19 -10.22
CA LEU A 104 -1.25 6.87 -11.20
C LEU A 104 -2.73 6.71 -10.83
N ASN A 105 -3.46 7.80 -10.90
CA ASN A 105 -4.91 7.77 -10.86
C ASN A 105 -5.42 7.43 -12.26
N ASP A 106 -5.99 6.24 -12.42
CA ASP A 106 -6.47 5.74 -13.72
C ASP A 106 -7.80 6.38 -14.13
N GLY A 107 -7.94 7.66 -13.98
CA GLY A 107 -9.06 8.53 -14.30
C GLY A 107 -10.37 7.85 -14.70
N GLY A 108 -11.46 8.17 -14.04
CA GLY A 108 -12.77 7.58 -14.32
C GLY A 108 -12.98 6.14 -13.85
N GLN A 109 -11.96 5.48 -13.34
CA GLN A 109 -12.07 4.12 -12.78
C GLN A 109 -12.26 4.18 -11.26
N ALA A 110 -13.20 4.99 -10.86
CA ALA A 110 -13.63 5.12 -9.48
C ALA A 110 -15.15 5.18 -9.42
N GLY A 111 -15.72 4.75 -8.32
CA GLY A 111 -17.16 4.79 -8.16
C GLY A 111 -17.60 4.43 -6.77
N GLN A 112 -18.88 4.64 -6.52
CA GLN A 112 -19.53 4.16 -5.31
C GLN A 112 -20.94 3.68 -5.60
N ILE A 113 -21.40 2.77 -4.76
CA ILE A 113 -22.76 2.24 -4.77
C ILE A 113 -23.37 2.48 -3.39
N GLU A 114 -24.53 3.11 -3.35
CA GLU A 114 -25.34 3.21 -2.15
C GLU A 114 -26.17 1.94 -1.99
N LEU A 115 -25.97 1.21 -0.90
CA LEU A 115 -26.61 -0.11 -0.72
C LEU A 115 -28.12 -0.01 -0.48
N ALA A 116 -28.60 1.07 0.14
CA ALA A 116 -30.03 1.23 0.40
C ALA A 116 -30.86 1.45 -0.88
N THR A 117 -30.29 2.10 -1.88
CA THR A 117 -31.01 2.50 -3.12
C THR A 117 -30.52 1.78 -4.36
N ASN A 118 -29.40 1.06 -4.29
CA ASN A 118 -28.64 0.51 -5.42
C ASN A 118 -28.21 1.58 -6.45
N ASN A 119 -28.17 2.83 -6.06
CA ASN A 119 -27.71 3.90 -6.94
C ASN A 119 -26.19 3.80 -7.12
N MET A 120 -25.79 3.77 -8.39
CA MET A 120 -24.37 3.81 -8.79
C MET A 120 -23.97 5.24 -9.13
N PHE A 121 -22.87 5.68 -8.56
CA PHE A 121 -22.25 6.97 -8.85
C PHE A 121 -20.91 6.69 -9.54
N GLN A 122 -20.90 6.76 -10.86
CA GLN A 122 -19.69 6.63 -11.67
C GLN A 122 -18.82 7.89 -11.49
N ASP A 123 -17.50 7.73 -11.58
CA ASP A 123 -16.51 8.80 -11.46
C ASP A 123 -16.50 9.51 -10.09
N ALA A 124 -17.23 8.99 -9.11
CA ALA A 124 -17.21 9.48 -7.74
C ALA A 124 -15.98 8.96 -7.01
N ASN A 125 -14.87 9.68 -7.11
CA ASN A 125 -13.61 9.30 -6.49
C ASN A 125 -13.46 9.93 -5.10
N TYR A 126 -14.03 9.28 -4.10
CA TYR A 126 -13.96 9.71 -2.70
C TYR A 126 -12.77 9.11 -1.93
N ILE A 127 -12.01 8.22 -2.57
CA ILE A 127 -10.86 7.57 -1.95
C ILE A 127 -9.61 8.37 -2.26
N VAL A 128 -8.90 8.80 -1.22
CA VAL A 128 -7.64 9.53 -1.32
C VAL A 128 -6.53 8.76 -0.62
N ILE A 129 -5.36 8.67 -1.24
CA ILE A 129 -4.18 8.04 -0.65
C ILE A 129 -3.53 9.03 0.30
N THR A 130 -3.27 8.60 1.53
CA THR A 130 -2.66 9.41 2.60
C THR A 130 -1.20 9.07 2.85
N LYS A 131 -0.82 7.81 2.65
CA LYS A 131 0.55 7.35 2.91
C LYS A 131 0.91 6.14 2.06
N VAL A 132 2.16 6.07 1.66
CA VAL A 132 2.76 4.87 1.06
C VAL A 132 4.06 4.57 1.76
N ILE A 133 4.20 3.34 2.23
CA ILE A 133 5.39 2.83 2.91
C ILE A 133 5.97 1.71 2.05
N ALA A 134 7.25 1.80 1.71
CA ALA A 134 7.96 0.78 0.94
C ALA A 134 8.85 -0.08 1.85
N PHE A 135 8.88 -1.36 1.57
CA PHE A 135 9.68 -2.38 2.26
C PHE A 135 10.59 -3.05 1.22
N TYR A 136 11.89 -2.89 1.40
CA TYR A 136 12.90 -3.34 0.46
C TYR A 136 13.55 -4.66 0.88
#